data_1705952427695346d30c8062a764caa0
#
_entry.id   1705952427695346d30c8062a764caa0
#
_cell.length_a   1.000
_cell.length_b   1.000
_cell.length_c   1.000
_cell.angle_alpha   90.00
_cell.angle_beta   90.00
_cell.angle_gamma   90.00
#
_symmetry.space_group_name_H-M   'P 1'
#
loop_
_entity.id
_entity.type
_entity.pdbx_description
1 polymer ?
#
loop_
_entity_poly.entity_id
_entity_poly.type
_entity_poly.pdbx_seq_one_letter_code
_entity_poly.pdbx_strand_id
1 'polypeptide(L)'
;MLFSACKTPPPEIKHEPEPEKPVVEVVVEEAKIEIKDPEFEILSIVILQADLVVTEFETVLKISNPNEFALDLSALTYELLGNGASWAKGAAKNVFHVPGKSSVETKFIFEMNFINMKRQLLDDVIALRQVRYRFFGKAEVQPNLLSIPPFIINYDCSGMSDVKKTFYGKR
;
A
#
# COMPACT_ATOMS: atom_id res chain seq x y z
N MET A 1 70.54 61.94 40.50
CA MET A 1 69.19 62.08 41.05
C MET A 1 68.28 61.14 40.26
N LEU A 2 67.90 60.02 40.87
CA LEU A 2 67.08 58.98 40.25
C LEU A 2 65.66 59.11 40.81
N PHE A 3 64.66 59.41 39.94
CA PHE A 3 63.28 59.40 40.32
C PHE A 3 62.73 58.03 39.97
N SER A 4 62.35 57.23 40.99
CA SER A 4 61.64 55.98 40.88
C SER A 4 60.14 56.28 40.80
N ALA A 5 59.51 55.93 39.67
CA ALA A 5 58.10 56.07 39.52
C ALA A 5 57.41 54.73 39.85
N CYS A 6 56.65 54.70 40.95
CA CYS A 6 55.77 53.58 41.31
C CYS A 6 54.63 53.52 40.31
N LYS A 7 54.49 52.38 39.60
CA LYS A 7 53.31 52.05 38.81
C LYS A 7 52.31 51.24 39.68
N THR A 8 51.13 51.80 39.87
CA THR A 8 50.00 51.16 40.52
C THR A 8 49.37 50.16 39.52
N PRO A 9 49.11 48.94 39.89
CA PRO A 9 48.42 48.01 39.02
C PRO A 9 46.95 48.40 38.86
N PRO A 10 46.36 48.15 37.69
CA PRO A 10 44.90 48.39 37.43
C PRO A 10 44.03 47.48 38.24
N PRO A 11 42.76 47.87 38.56
CA PRO A 11 41.87 47.08 39.35
C PRO A 11 41.40 45.87 38.56
N GLU A 12 41.44 44.74 39.24
CA GLU A 12 40.90 43.44 38.74
C GLU A 12 39.35 43.52 38.57
N ILE A 13 38.90 43.44 37.35
CA ILE A 13 37.48 43.37 37.06
C ILE A 13 37.01 41.90 37.37
N LYS A 14 36.29 41.74 38.47
CA LYS A 14 35.61 40.51 38.80
C LYS A 14 34.49 40.34 37.79
N HIS A 15 34.62 39.39 36.85
CA HIS A 15 33.52 38.90 36.07
C HIS A 15 32.54 38.15 36.98
N GLU A 16 31.39 38.74 37.16
CA GLU A 16 30.25 38.10 37.76
C GLU A 16 29.78 36.99 36.80
N PRO A 17 29.58 35.74 37.26
CA PRO A 17 29.14 34.66 36.37
C PRO A 17 27.74 34.99 35.86
N GLU A 18 27.64 35.08 34.53
CA GLU A 18 26.36 35.21 33.81
C GLU A 18 25.44 34.04 34.21
N PRO A 19 24.17 34.25 34.57
CA PRO A 19 23.26 33.18 34.98
C PRO A 19 23.05 32.24 33.81
N GLU A 20 23.45 30.96 33.99
CA GLU A 20 23.21 29.89 33.06
C GLU A 20 21.69 29.80 32.79
N LYS A 21 21.31 30.07 31.53
CA LYS A 21 19.92 29.85 31.09
C LYS A 21 19.61 28.36 31.24
N PRO A 22 18.46 28.00 31.84
CA PRO A 22 18.11 26.60 31.95
C PRO A 22 18.03 26.00 30.57
N VAL A 23 18.86 25.00 30.29
CA VAL A 23 18.77 24.15 29.12
C VAL A 23 17.50 23.34 29.31
N VAL A 24 16.42 23.80 28.66
CA VAL A 24 15.20 23.01 28.56
C VAL A 24 15.53 21.85 27.61
N GLU A 25 15.88 20.71 28.17
CA GLU A 25 15.94 19.47 27.44
C GLU A 25 14.52 19.18 26.94
N VAL A 26 14.26 19.55 25.68
CA VAL A 26 13.04 19.15 24.99
C VAL A 26 13.22 17.66 24.71
N VAL A 27 12.70 16.83 25.59
CA VAL A 27 12.52 15.40 25.34
C VAL A 27 11.50 15.32 24.21
N VAL A 28 11.99 15.25 22.98
CA VAL A 28 11.15 14.92 21.82
C VAL A 28 10.84 13.43 21.97
N GLU A 29 9.68 13.12 22.56
CA GLU A 29 9.13 11.80 22.56
C GLU A 29 8.88 11.45 21.08
N GLU A 30 9.73 10.62 20.48
CA GLU A 30 9.55 10.12 19.12
C GLU A 30 8.23 9.34 19.13
N ALA A 31 7.17 9.98 18.63
CA ALA A 31 5.88 9.34 18.45
C ALA A 31 6.09 8.13 17.54
N LYS A 32 5.98 6.93 18.11
CA LYS A 32 6.09 5.68 17.38
C LYS A 32 4.95 5.60 16.38
N ILE A 33 5.25 5.86 15.10
CA ILE A 33 4.27 5.81 14.02
C ILE A 33 3.86 4.34 13.85
N GLU A 34 2.61 4.03 14.19
CA GLU A 34 2.02 2.72 13.95
C GLU A 34 1.60 2.64 12.48
N ILE A 35 2.20 1.70 11.74
CA ILE A 35 1.87 1.45 10.34
C ILE A 35 0.85 0.32 10.29
N LYS A 36 -0.28 0.57 9.61
CA LYS A 36 -1.32 -0.43 9.34
C LYS A 36 -1.22 -0.88 7.90
N ASP A 37 -1.39 -2.17 7.68
CA ASP A 37 -1.40 -2.72 6.33
C ASP A 37 -2.60 -2.20 5.52
N PRO A 38 -2.43 -1.95 4.21
CA PRO A 38 -3.56 -1.61 3.35
C PRO A 38 -4.51 -2.81 3.19
N GLU A 39 -5.78 -2.51 3.04
CA GLU A 39 -6.84 -3.49 2.87
C GLU A 39 -7.21 -3.63 1.39
N PHE A 40 -7.53 -4.85 0.96
CA PHE A 40 -7.88 -5.20 -0.42
C PHE A 40 -9.28 -5.81 -0.49
N GLU A 41 -10.08 -5.38 -1.46
CA GLU A 41 -11.44 -5.86 -1.68
C GLU A 41 -11.73 -5.97 -3.18
N ILE A 42 -12.26 -7.10 -3.65
CA ILE A 42 -12.76 -7.23 -5.02
C ILE A 42 -14.21 -6.73 -5.06
N LEU A 43 -14.45 -5.66 -5.81
CA LEU A 43 -15.77 -5.07 -5.97
C LEU A 43 -16.58 -5.75 -7.07
N SER A 44 -15.93 -6.17 -8.15
CA SER A 44 -16.62 -6.85 -9.26
C SER A 44 -15.67 -7.69 -10.10
N ILE A 45 -16.26 -8.72 -10.73
CA ILE A 45 -15.60 -9.56 -11.73
C ILE A 45 -16.49 -9.54 -12.97
N VAL A 46 -15.96 -9.07 -14.10
CA VAL A 46 -16.69 -8.90 -15.36
C VAL A 46 -16.02 -9.72 -16.45
N ILE A 47 -16.79 -10.52 -17.17
CA ILE A 47 -16.32 -11.21 -18.37
C ILE A 47 -16.32 -10.21 -19.53
N LEU A 48 -15.15 -9.90 -20.06
CA LEU A 48 -14.99 -9.00 -21.21
C LEU A 48 -15.19 -9.77 -22.51
N GLN A 49 -14.50 -10.91 -22.65
CA GLN A 49 -14.54 -11.77 -23.81
C GLN A 49 -14.47 -13.22 -23.37
N ALA A 50 -15.27 -14.07 -23.98
CA ALA A 50 -15.24 -15.51 -23.76
C ALA A 50 -15.19 -16.23 -25.11
N ASP A 51 -14.19 -17.06 -25.30
CA ASP A 51 -14.11 -18.02 -26.40
C ASP A 51 -13.93 -19.46 -25.86
N LEU A 52 -13.69 -20.42 -26.73
CA LEU A 52 -13.60 -21.82 -26.35
C LEU A 52 -12.34 -22.20 -25.56
N VAL A 53 -11.34 -21.35 -25.55
CA VAL A 53 -10.02 -21.66 -24.98
C VAL A 53 -9.66 -20.66 -23.88
N VAL A 54 -9.91 -19.38 -24.11
CA VAL A 54 -9.50 -18.29 -23.21
C VAL A 54 -10.69 -17.38 -22.93
N THR A 55 -10.81 -16.97 -21.68
CA THR A 55 -11.75 -15.92 -21.27
C THR A 55 -10.99 -14.80 -20.62
N GLU A 56 -11.25 -13.58 -21.07
CA GLU A 56 -10.74 -12.37 -20.45
C GLU A 56 -11.71 -11.86 -19.38
N PHE A 57 -11.16 -11.55 -18.22
CA PHE A 57 -11.88 -10.98 -17.10
C PHE A 57 -11.30 -9.62 -16.73
N GLU A 58 -12.18 -8.68 -16.42
CA GLU A 58 -11.84 -7.44 -15.71
C GLU A 58 -12.28 -7.59 -14.25
N THR A 59 -11.35 -7.36 -13.33
CA THR A 59 -11.64 -7.31 -11.90
C THR A 59 -11.39 -5.89 -11.41
N VAL A 60 -12.36 -5.32 -10.71
CA VAL A 60 -12.21 -4.05 -10.02
C VAL A 60 -11.76 -4.34 -8.59
N LEU A 61 -10.55 -3.91 -8.27
CA LEU A 61 -9.94 -4.03 -6.95
C LEU A 61 -9.97 -2.68 -6.27
N LYS A 62 -10.49 -2.65 -5.04
CA LYS A 62 -10.39 -1.51 -4.13
C LYS A 62 -9.23 -1.74 -3.17
N ILE A 63 -8.37 -0.75 -3.04
CA ILE A 63 -7.26 -0.71 -2.10
C ILE A 63 -7.51 0.43 -1.13
N SER A 64 -7.62 0.14 0.16
CA SER A 64 -7.88 1.12 1.22
C SER A 64 -6.64 1.31 2.08
N ASN A 65 -6.29 2.56 2.35
CA ASN A 65 -5.16 2.92 3.20
C ASN A 65 -5.67 3.48 4.54
N PRO A 66 -5.53 2.74 5.65
CA PRO A 66 -5.97 3.19 6.97
C PRO A 66 -5.00 4.17 7.65
N ASN A 67 -3.81 4.42 7.05
CA ASN A 67 -2.80 5.32 7.62
C ASN A 67 -3.11 6.79 7.32
N GLU A 68 -2.51 7.71 8.07
CA GLU A 68 -2.63 9.17 7.85
C GLU A 68 -1.82 9.66 6.65
N PHE A 69 -0.86 8.89 6.18
CA PHE A 69 0.07 9.20 5.09
C PHE A 69 -0.23 8.34 3.86
N ALA A 70 0.19 8.81 2.70
CA ALA A 70 0.01 8.07 1.45
C ALA A 70 0.95 6.85 1.37
N LEU A 71 0.50 5.83 0.65
CA LEU A 71 1.26 4.62 0.34
C LEU A 71 1.34 4.46 -1.17
N ASP A 72 2.53 4.11 -1.66
CA ASP A 72 2.74 3.63 -3.03
C ASP A 72 2.94 2.11 -2.99
N LEU A 73 2.08 1.37 -3.66
CA LEU A 73 2.17 -0.08 -3.77
C LEU A 73 2.76 -0.45 -5.12
N SER A 74 3.84 -1.20 -5.12
CA SER A 74 4.53 -1.70 -6.30
C SER A 74 4.76 -3.20 -6.23
N ALA A 75 5.26 -3.80 -7.30
CA ALA A 75 5.60 -5.22 -7.38
C ALA A 75 4.48 -6.14 -6.84
N LEU A 76 3.23 -5.78 -7.09
CA LEU A 76 2.06 -6.52 -6.60
C LEU A 76 1.94 -7.84 -7.35
N THR A 77 2.23 -8.95 -6.66
CA THR A 77 1.98 -10.30 -7.15
C THR A 77 0.65 -10.79 -6.62
N TYR A 78 -0.10 -11.54 -7.43
CA TYR A 78 -1.41 -11.99 -7.03
C TYR A 78 -1.73 -13.41 -7.49
N GLU A 79 -2.61 -14.07 -6.75
CA GLU A 79 -3.36 -15.24 -7.16
C GLU A 79 -4.83 -15.04 -6.80
N LEU A 80 -5.71 -15.26 -7.78
CA LEU A 80 -7.16 -15.21 -7.64
C LEU A 80 -7.72 -16.61 -7.72
N LEU A 81 -8.40 -17.04 -6.66
CA LEU A 81 -9.17 -18.27 -6.65
C LEU A 81 -10.65 -17.95 -6.77
N GLY A 82 -11.37 -18.76 -7.53
CA GLY A 82 -12.82 -18.77 -7.58
C GLY A 82 -13.35 -20.15 -7.21
N ASN A 83 -14.26 -20.24 -6.23
CA ASN A 83 -14.78 -21.48 -5.68
C ASN A 83 -13.67 -22.52 -5.33
N GLY A 84 -12.51 -22.02 -4.87
CA GLY A 84 -11.36 -22.85 -4.47
C GLY A 84 -10.45 -23.31 -5.62
N ALA A 85 -10.72 -22.93 -6.87
CA ALA A 85 -9.85 -23.21 -8.01
C ALA A 85 -9.09 -21.94 -8.42
N SER A 86 -7.84 -22.10 -8.87
CA SER A 86 -7.03 -20.98 -9.36
C SER A 86 -7.56 -20.48 -10.69
N TRP A 87 -7.91 -19.20 -10.76
CA TRP A 87 -8.40 -18.54 -11.97
C TRP A 87 -7.29 -17.76 -12.65
N ALA A 88 -6.52 -17.02 -11.86
CA ALA A 88 -5.44 -16.22 -12.38
C ALA A 88 -4.28 -16.16 -11.39
N LYS A 89 -3.07 -16.04 -11.93
CA LYS A 89 -1.85 -15.80 -11.17
C LYS A 89 -0.95 -14.89 -11.98
N GLY A 90 -0.43 -13.85 -11.35
CA GLY A 90 0.40 -12.89 -12.07
C GLY A 90 1.03 -11.83 -11.18
N ALA A 91 1.50 -10.79 -11.85
CA ALA A 91 2.06 -9.61 -11.20
C ALA A 91 1.58 -8.35 -11.93
N ALA A 92 1.14 -7.35 -11.17
CA ALA A 92 0.87 -6.02 -11.69
C ALA A 92 2.18 -5.23 -11.75
N LYS A 93 2.42 -4.58 -12.90
CA LYS A 93 3.62 -3.74 -13.11
C LYS A 93 3.38 -2.28 -12.72
N ASN A 94 2.14 -1.93 -12.45
CA ASN A 94 1.76 -0.56 -12.13
C ASN A 94 2.03 -0.25 -10.66
N VAL A 95 2.36 1.00 -10.38
CA VAL A 95 2.40 1.54 -9.01
C VAL A 95 1.01 2.11 -8.70
N PHE A 96 0.47 1.76 -7.54
CA PHE A 96 -0.82 2.25 -7.06
C PHE A 96 -0.58 3.24 -5.94
N HIS A 97 -0.87 4.51 -6.22
CA HIS A 97 -0.80 5.56 -5.21
C HIS A 97 -2.10 5.63 -4.42
N VAL A 98 -2.05 5.35 -3.12
CA VAL A 98 -3.22 5.36 -2.23
C VAL A 98 -3.05 6.45 -1.18
N PRO A 99 -3.79 7.57 -1.28
CA PRO A 99 -3.70 8.65 -0.30
C PRO A 99 -4.05 8.18 1.11
N GLY A 100 -3.57 8.91 2.12
CA GLY A 100 -3.88 8.62 3.52
C GLY A 100 -5.38 8.70 3.80
N LYS A 101 -5.89 7.80 4.65
CA LYS A 101 -7.32 7.71 5.02
C LYS A 101 -8.27 7.64 3.83
N SER A 102 -7.82 7.05 2.74
CA SER A 102 -8.55 6.99 1.49
C SER A 102 -8.50 5.60 0.87
N SER A 103 -9.24 5.43 -0.22
CA SER A 103 -9.19 4.23 -1.05
C SER A 103 -9.14 4.59 -2.52
N VAL A 104 -8.54 3.72 -3.31
CA VAL A 104 -8.49 3.81 -4.77
C VAL A 104 -9.06 2.54 -5.37
N GLU A 105 -9.73 2.69 -6.52
CA GLU A 105 -10.20 1.57 -7.31
C GLU A 105 -9.30 1.42 -8.53
N THR A 106 -8.90 0.19 -8.81
CA THR A 106 -8.08 -0.14 -9.96
C THR A 106 -8.63 -1.35 -10.70
N LYS A 107 -8.35 -1.41 -12.00
CA LYS A 107 -8.81 -2.49 -12.85
C LYS A 107 -7.65 -3.40 -13.21
N PHE A 108 -7.88 -4.69 -13.06
CA PHE A 108 -6.99 -5.74 -13.53
C PHE A 108 -7.67 -6.54 -14.61
N ILE A 109 -6.97 -6.74 -15.73
CA ILE A 109 -7.39 -7.68 -16.77
C ILE A 109 -6.54 -8.92 -16.63
N PHE A 110 -7.17 -10.07 -16.58
CA PHE A 110 -6.49 -11.36 -16.58
C PHE A 110 -7.18 -12.34 -17.51
N GLU A 111 -6.38 -13.24 -18.04
CA GLU A 111 -6.85 -14.32 -18.90
C GLU A 111 -6.97 -15.60 -18.10
N MET A 112 -8.07 -16.32 -18.28
CA MET A 112 -8.29 -17.63 -17.75
C MET A 112 -8.37 -18.65 -18.88
N ASN A 113 -7.54 -19.69 -18.79
CA ASN A 113 -7.55 -20.76 -19.76
C ASN A 113 -8.46 -21.89 -19.28
N PHE A 114 -9.53 -22.17 -20.00
CA PHE A 114 -10.51 -23.20 -19.66
C PHE A 114 -10.00 -24.64 -19.77
N ILE A 115 -8.93 -24.88 -20.50
CA ILE A 115 -8.36 -26.23 -20.68
C ILE A 115 -7.95 -26.83 -19.33
N ASN A 116 -7.49 -25.98 -18.41
CA ASN A 116 -7.04 -26.40 -17.08
C ASN A 116 -8.13 -26.28 -16.00
N MET A 117 -9.32 -25.86 -16.38
CA MET A 117 -10.41 -25.60 -15.43
C MET A 117 -11.23 -26.86 -15.18
N LYS A 118 -11.61 -27.09 -13.92
CA LYS A 118 -12.59 -28.13 -13.59
C LYS A 118 -13.94 -27.78 -14.22
N ARG A 119 -14.63 -28.77 -14.81
CA ARG A 119 -15.91 -28.60 -15.52
C ARG A 119 -16.96 -27.85 -14.69
N GLN A 120 -17.05 -28.16 -13.40
CA GLN A 120 -18.01 -27.51 -12.50
C GLN A 120 -17.77 -26.00 -12.38
N LEU A 121 -16.50 -25.56 -12.35
CA LEU A 121 -16.15 -24.14 -12.28
C LEU A 121 -16.50 -23.42 -13.59
N LEU A 122 -16.28 -24.08 -14.72
CA LEU A 122 -16.70 -23.59 -16.02
C LEU A 122 -18.22 -23.38 -16.08
N ASP A 123 -18.99 -24.33 -15.57
CA ASP A 123 -20.45 -24.23 -15.52
C ASP A 123 -20.93 -23.08 -14.63
N ASP A 124 -20.27 -22.83 -13.50
CA ASP A 124 -20.56 -21.69 -12.60
C ASP A 124 -20.24 -20.35 -13.25
N VAL A 125 -19.11 -20.23 -13.96
CA VAL A 125 -18.72 -19.01 -14.68
C VAL A 125 -19.68 -18.73 -15.85
N ILE A 126 -20.02 -19.76 -16.64
CA ILE A 126 -20.96 -19.62 -17.76
C ILE A 126 -22.35 -19.24 -17.28
N ALA A 127 -22.80 -19.81 -16.15
CA ALA A 127 -24.09 -19.51 -15.55
C ALA A 127 -24.15 -18.15 -14.87
N LEU A 128 -23.05 -17.37 -14.85
CA LEU A 128 -22.92 -16.05 -14.20
C LEU A 128 -23.38 -16.07 -12.73
N ARG A 129 -23.07 -17.16 -12.04
CA ARG A 129 -23.44 -17.32 -10.63
C ARG A 129 -22.52 -16.52 -9.73
N GLN A 130 -23.01 -16.29 -8.52
CA GLN A 130 -22.17 -15.73 -7.47
C GLN A 130 -21.01 -16.66 -7.14
N VAL A 131 -19.81 -16.11 -7.05
CA VAL A 131 -18.56 -16.85 -6.86
C VAL A 131 -17.91 -16.43 -5.55
N ARG A 132 -17.51 -17.42 -4.76
CA ARG A 132 -16.62 -17.16 -3.62
C ARG A 132 -15.21 -16.97 -4.14
N TYR A 133 -14.65 -15.79 -3.94
CA TYR A 133 -13.28 -15.51 -4.32
C TYR A 133 -12.35 -15.51 -3.11
N ARG A 134 -11.07 -15.75 -3.37
CA ARG A 134 -9.94 -15.44 -2.49
C ARG A 134 -8.86 -14.82 -3.36
N PHE A 135 -8.41 -13.63 -2.98
CA PHE A 135 -7.38 -12.87 -3.69
C PHE A 135 -6.24 -12.61 -2.73
N PHE A 136 -5.07 -13.14 -3.02
CA PHE A 136 -3.93 -13.08 -2.11
C PHE A 136 -2.62 -12.94 -2.88
N GLY A 137 -1.59 -12.44 -2.19
CA GLY A 137 -0.28 -12.23 -2.79
C GLY A 137 0.63 -11.40 -1.93
N LYS A 138 1.56 -10.71 -2.58
CA LYS A 138 2.53 -9.82 -1.96
C LYS A 138 2.56 -8.49 -2.68
N ALA A 139 2.81 -7.42 -1.94
CA ALA A 139 3.08 -6.11 -2.49
C ALA A 139 4.25 -5.47 -1.76
N GLU A 140 5.07 -4.72 -2.48
CA GLU A 140 6.03 -3.80 -1.90
C GLU A 140 5.33 -2.49 -1.61
N VAL A 141 5.44 -2.01 -0.38
CA VAL A 141 4.80 -0.78 0.09
C VAL A 141 5.87 0.25 0.40
N GLN A 142 5.74 1.41 -0.23
CA GLN A 142 6.56 2.58 0.03
C GLN A 142 5.68 3.65 0.69
N PRO A 143 5.85 3.90 2.00
CA PRO A 143 5.20 5.03 2.66
C PRO A 143 5.77 6.36 2.15
N ASN A 144 4.91 7.35 1.96
CA ASN A 144 5.36 8.71 1.64
C ASN A 144 5.81 9.46 2.91
N LEU A 145 6.71 8.83 3.66
CA LEU A 145 7.37 9.37 4.85
C LEU A 145 8.84 8.98 4.79
N LEU A 146 9.73 9.97 4.86
CA LEU A 146 11.18 9.77 4.76
C LEU A 146 11.75 8.89 5.90
N SER A 147 11.06 8.82 7.02
CA SER A 147 11.47 8.04 8.20
C SER A 147 11.16 6.55 8.12
N ILE A 148 10.37 6.13 7.12
CA ILE A 148 9.91 4.75 7.00
C ILE A 148 10.44 4.15 5.70
N PRO A 149 11.29 3.10 5.79
CA PRO A 149 11.78 2.41 4.59
C PRO A 149 10.67 1.60 3.92
N PRO A 150 10.82 1.22 2.63
CA PRO A 150 9.94 0.27 1.96
C PRO A 150 9.89 -1.06 2.70
N PHE A 151 8.72 -1.70 2.67
CA PHE A 151 8.52 -3.03 3.25
C PHE A 151 7.59 -3.88 2.40
N ILE A 152 7.62 -5.19 2.61
CA ILE A 152 6.77 -6.14 1.89
C ILE A 152 5.63 -6.58 2.79
N ILE A 153 4.42 -6.52 2.25
CA ILE A 153 3.22 -7.08 2.88
C ILE A 153 2.78 -8.36 2.18
N ASN A 154 2.12 -9.24 2.94
CA ASN A 154 1.33 -10.34 2.38
C ASN A 154 -0.13 -9.96 2.60
N TYR A 155 -0.92 -9.97 1.54
CA TYR A 155 -2.34 -9.70 1.63
C TYR A 155 -3.16 -10.93 1.27
N ASP A 156 -4.32 -11.06 1.89
CA ASP A 156 -5.24 -12.19 1.68
C ASP A 156 -6.67 -11.70 1.96
N CYS A 157 -7.45 -11.51 0.91
CA CYS A 157 -8.83 -11.12 1.04
C CYS A 157 -9.75 -12.14 0.36
N SER A 158 -10.93 -12.32 0.92
CA SER A 158 -11.93 -13.25 0.40
C SER A 158 -13.33 -12.67 0.56
N GLY A 159 -14.22 -13.07 -0.34
CA GLY A 159 -15.58 -12.58 -0.33
C GLY A 159 -16.45 -13.33 -1.34
N MET A 160 -17.61 -12.73 -1.62
CA MET A 160 -18.52 -13.16 -2.67
C MET A 160 -18.61 -12.06 -3.72
N SER A 161 -18.53 -12.42 -4.99
CA SER A 161 -18.70 -11.49 -6.10
C SER A 161 -19.65 -12.05 -7.13
N ASP A 162 -20.48 -11.16 -7.67
CA ASP A 162 -21.28 -11.49 -8.84
C ASP A 162 -20.40 -11.46 -10.09
N VAL A 163 -20.43 -12.54 -10.87
CA VAL A 163 -19.79 -12.57 -12.18
C VAL A 163 -20.76 -11.97 -13.18
N LYS A 164 -20.38 -10.85 -13.79
CA LYS A 164 -21.18 -10.14 -14.80
C LYS A 164 -20.59 -10.37 -16.18
N LYS A 165 -21.42 -10.32 -17.21
CA LYS A 165 -20.99 -10.35 -18.61
C LYS A 165 -21.28 -9.03 -19.27
N THR A 166 -20.27 -8.43 -19.87
CA THR A 166 -20.45 -7.24 -20.69
C THR A 166 -20.83 -7.70 -22.10
N PHE A 167 -22.05 -7.38 -22.53
CA PHE A 167 -22.46 -7.58 -23.91
C PHE A 167 -21.95 -6.40 -24.75
N TYR A 168 -20.79 -6.53 -25.36
CA TYR A 168 -20.45 -5.65 -26.48
C TYR A 168 -21.31 -6.10 -27.67
N GLY A 169 -22.40 -5.39 -27.91
CA GLY A 169 -23.15 -5.56 -29.14
C GLY A 169 -22.20 -5.29 -30.32
N LYS A 170 -21.88 -6.28 -31.11
CA LYS A 170 -21.30 -6.06 -32.42
C LYS A 170 -22.31 -5.21 -33.20
N ARG A 171 -21.95 -3.94 -33.49
CA ARG A 171 -22.57 -3.17 -34.52
C ARG A 171 -22.00 -3.57 -35.89
#